data_c53d53972ccffc65d5fbcf7e7492e09e
#
_entry.id   c53d53972ccffc65d5fbcf7e7492e09e
#
_cell.length_a   1.000
_cell.length_b   1.000
_cell.length_c   1.000
_cell.angle_alpha   90.00
_cell.angle_beta   90.00
_cell.angle_gamma   90.00
#
_symmetry.space_group_name_H-M   'P 1'
#
loop_
_entity.id
_entity.type
_entity.pdbx_description
1 polymer ?
#
loop_
_entity_poly.entity_id
_entity_poly.type
_entity_poly.pdbx_seq_one_letter_code
_entity_poly.pdbx_strand_id
1 'polypeptide(L)' 'MSQDSTRRLLKEFGVAVTTFEDAVEAGQGDAARAAEAVLREHMKELIGLVERLSEQAAKQ' A
#
# COMPACT_ATOMS: atom_id res chain seq x y z
N MET A 1 -9.86 14.49 -7.24
CA MET A 1 -10.23 14.54 -5.86
C MET A 1 -9.69 13.34 -5.11
N SER A 2 -9.84 13.41 -3.82
CA SER A 2 -9.28 12.42 -2.92
C SER A 2 -9.79 11.00 -3.16
N GLN A 3 -11.04 10.84 -3.63
CA GLN A 3 -11.57 9.50 -3.86
C GLN A 3 -10.80 8.75 -4.93
N ASP A 4 -10.45 9.44 -6.01
CA ASP A 4 -9.67 8.80 -7.07
C ASP A 4 -8.27 8.44 -6.60
N SER A 5 -7.65 9.31 -5.81
CA SER A 5 -6.34 9.03 -5.25
C SER A 5 -6.39 7.84 -4.29
N THR A 6 -7.43 7.77 -3.47
CA THR A 6 -7.60 6.67 -2.53
C THR A 6 -7.78 5.35 -3.27
N ARG A 7 -8.62 5.33 -4.30
CA ARG A 7 -8.85 4.11 -5.07
C ARG A 7 -7.59 3.64 -5.76
N ARG A 8 -6.81 4.59 -6.30
CA ARG A 8 -5.55 4.24 -6.95
C ARG A 8 -4.58 3.64 -5.94
N LEU A 9 -4.48 4.26 -4.77
CA LEU A 9 -3.59 3.75 -3.72
C LEU A 9 -3.97 2.34 -3.31
N LEU A 10 -5.27 2.09 -3.12
CA LEU A 10 -5.73 0.76 -2.72
C LEU A 10 -5.47 -0.27 -3.81
N LYS A 11 -5.66 0.11 -5.07
CA LYS A 11 -5.39 -0.78 -6.19
C LYS A 11 -3.90 -1.13 -6.24
N GLU A 12 -3.05 -0.13 -6.12
CA GLU A 12 -1.59 -0.34 -6.15
C GLU A 12 -1.13 -1.17 -4.96
N PHE A 13 -1.75 -0.92 -3.81
CA PHE A 13 -1.44 -1.69 -2.62
C PHE A 13 -1.80 -3.17 -2.82
N GLY A 14 -2.98 -3.44 -3.38
CA GLY A 14 -3.41 -4.80 -3.66
C GLY A 14 -2.49 -5.52 -4.62
N VAL A 15 -2.05 -4.83 -5.68
CA VAL A 15 -1.09 -5.40 -6.64
C VAL A 15 0.23 -5.71 -5.94
N ALA A 16 0.69 -4.80 -5.09
CA ALA A 16 1.96 -5.01 -4.38
C ALA A 16 1.89 -6.22 -3.44
N VAL A 17 0.77 -6.39 -2.74
CA VAL A 17 0.58 -7.54 -1.86
C VAL A 17 0.60 -8.84 -2.67
N THR A 18 -0.13 -8.88 -3.78
CA THR A 18 -0.20 -10.07 -4.61
C THR A 18 1.16 -10.42 -5.20
N THR A 19 1.88 -9.40 -5.68
CA THR A 19 3.21 -9.60 -6.23
C THR A 19 4.16 -10.19 -5.18
N PHE A 20 4.08 -9.66 -3.98
CA PHE A 20 4.90 -10.15 -2.87
C PHE A 20 4.56 -11.60 -2.55
N GLU A 21 3.28 -11.93 -2.44
CA GLU A 21 2.84 -13.30 -2.18
C GLU A 21 3.34 -14.26 -3.23
N ASP A 22 3.19 -13.88 -4.50
CA ASP A 22 3.59 -14.74 -5.61
C ASP A 22 5.10 -15.01 -5.56
N ALA A 23 5.89 -13.99 -5.25
CA ALA A 23 7.34 -14.14 -5.18
C ALA A 23 7.75 -15.05 -4.03
N VAL A 24 7.08 -14.91 -2.88
CA VAL A 24 7.34 -15.77 -1.72
C VAL A 24 7.00 -17.22 -2.05
N GLU A 25 5.83 -17.45 -2.66
CA GLU A 25 5.39 -18.80 -3.00
C GLU A 25 6.28 -19.46 -4.05
N ALA A 26 6.82 -18.64 -4.96
CA ALA A 26 7.73 -19.15 -5.99
C ALA A 26 9.15 -19.35 -5.48
N GLY A 27 9.44 -18.98 -4.24
CA GLY A 27 10.76 -19.12 -3.67
C GLY A 27 11.79 -18.16 -4.23
N GLN A 28 11.33 -17.04 -4.79
CA GLN A 28 12.19 -16.02 -5.40
C GLN A 28 12.51 -14.94 -4.40
N GLY A 29 13.53 -15.16 -3.58
CA GLY A 29 13.85 -14.29 -2.46
C GLY A 29 14.15 -12.85 -2.85
N ASP A 30 14.91 -12.66 -3.95
CA ASP A 30 15.25 -11.29 -4.38
C ASP A 30 14.02 -10.54 -4.86
N ALA A 31 13.17 -11.21 -5.62
CA ALA A 31 11.92 -10.61 -6.08
C ALA A 31 10.99 -10.30 -4.91
N ALA A 32 10.96 -11.19 -3.93
CA ALA A 32 10.14 -10.98 -2.74
C ALA A 32 10.60 -9.75 -1.96
N ARG A 33 11.91 -9.54 -1.82
CA ARG A 33 12.43 -8.38 -1.11
C ARG A 33 12.11 -7.09 -1.85
N ALA A 34 12.23 -7.10 -3.18
CA ALA A 34 11.90 -5.94 -3.98
C ALA A 34 10.41 -5.59 -3.85
N ALA A 35 9.56 -6.61 -3.90
CA ALA A 35 8.13 -6.41 -3.76
C ALA A 35 7.78 -5.92 -2.36
N GLU A 36 8.47 -6.42 -1.34
CA GLU A 36 8.24 -5.98 0.03
C GLU A 36 8.57 -4.50 0.20
N ALA A 37 9.66 -4.04 -0.42
CA ALA A 37 10.03 -2.63 -0.33
C ALA A 37 8.95 -1.73 -0.92
N VAL A 38 8.40 -2.12 -2.07
CA VAL A 38 7.31 -1.37 -2.70
C VAL A 38 6.08 -1.39 -1.80
N LEU A 39 5.77 -2.55 -1.24
CA LEU A 39 4.62 -2.70 -0.36
C LEU A 39 4.74 -1.79 0.85
N ARG A 40 5.93 -1.70 1.45
CA ARG A 40 6.14 -0.85 2.61
C ARG A 40 5.95 0.62 2.29
N GLU A 41 6.34 1.06 1.09
CA GLU A 41 6.10 2.43 0.66
C GLU A 41 4.60 2.71 0.55
N HIS A 42 3.85 1.79 0.00
CA HIS A 42 2.39 1.96 -0.08
C HIS A 42 1.77 1.95 1.32
N MET A 43 2.31 1.17 2.24
CA MET A 43 1.82 1.17 3.61
C MET A 43 2.01 2.53 4.27
N LYS A 44 3.13 3.18 4.03
CA LYS A 44 3.37 4.52 4.57
C LYS A 44 2.35 5.52 4.01
N GLU A 45 2.06 5.42 2.73
CA GLU A 45 1.07 6.29 2.11
C GLU A 45 -0.32 6.05 2.70
N LEU A 46 -0.65 4.80 2.94
CA LEU A 46 -1.94 4.45 3.52
C LEU A 46 -2.07 4.99 4.94
N ILE A 47 -1.01 4.85 5.74
CA ILE A 47 -0.99 5.38 7.10
C ILE A 47 -1.18 6.90 7.08
N GLY A 48 -0.49 7.58 6.17
CA GLY A 48 -0.64 9.02 6.01
C GLY A 48 -2.06 9.43 5.68
N LEU A 49 -2.71 8.66 4.81
CA LEU A 49 -4.11 8.92 4.46
C LEU A 49 -5.01 8.78 5.68
N VAL A 50 -4.82 7.70 6.44
CA VAL A 50 -5.63 7.46 7.64
C VAL A 50 -5.45 8.61 8.64
N GLU A 51 -4.21 9.08 8.81
CA GLU A 51 -3.93 10.16 9.72
C GLU A 51 -4.61 11.46 9.30
N ARG A 52 -4.59 11.75 8.00
CA ARG A 52 -5.25 12.96 7.49
C ARG A 52 -6.76 12.89 7.69
N LEU A 53 -7.35 11.74 7.41
CA LEU A 53 -8.78 11.57 7.60
C LEU A 53 -9.15 11.65 9.08
N SER A 54 -8.30 11.11 9.93
CA SER A 54 -8.53 11.15 11.37
C SER A 54 -8.54 12.59 11.87
N GLU A 55 -7.61 13.41 11.36
CA GLU A 55 -7.59 14.83 11.73
C GLU A 55 -8.83 15.56 11.25
N GLN A 56 -9.26 15.24 10.03
CA GLN A 56 -10.46 15.89 9.49
C GLN A 56 -11.71 15.49 10.31
N ALA A 57 -11.77 14.23 10.69
CA ALA A 57 -12.89 13.75 11.51
C ALA A 57 -12.92 14.46 12.86
N ALA A 58 -11.76 14.71 13.43
CA ALA A 58 -11.67 15.37 14.74
C ALA A 58 -12.14 16.83 14.67
N LYS A 59 -12.08 17.45 13.49
CA LYS A 59 -12.50 18.83 13.32
C LYS A 59 -14.00 18.98 13.07
N GLN A 60 -14.67 17.91 12.83
CA GLN A 60 -16.11 17.93 12.60
C GLN A 60 -16.85 17.78 13.93
#